data_e5548528bf26170ee0cf6abd3af926fd
#
_entry.id   e5548528bf26170ee0cf6abd3af926fd
#
_cell.length_a   1.000
_cell.length_b   1.000
_cell.length_c   1.000
_cell.angle_alpha   90.00
_cell.angle_beta   90.00
_cell.angle_gamma   90.00
#
_symmetry.space_group_name_H-M   'P 1'
#
loop_
_entity.id
_entity.type
_entity.pdbx_description
1 polymer ?
#
loop_
_entity_poly.entity_id
_entity_poly.type
_entity_poly.pdbx_seq_one_letter_code
_entity_poly.pdbx_strand_id
1 'polypeptide(L)'
;NNPWLNYSVYLCNTLIPGVLMLLIFMVTVYSIGVEIKDRTAREWLRMSNNSIYIALAGKLLPHTVVFFIMGIFYNVYLYGFLHFPCNSGIFPMIFATLCLVLASQCCGIVMIGTLPTLRLGLSFASLWGVISFSISGFSFPVMAMHPVLQALSNLFPLRHYFLIYVDQALNGYSMAYSWSNYMALLIFMMLPFFVVHRLK
;
A
#
# COMPACT_ATOMS: atom_id res chain seq x y z
N ASN A 1 -4.73 -33.58 1.74
CA ASN A 1 -5.94 -32.79 1.98
C ASN A 1 -5.50 -31.41 2.44
N ASN A 2 -5.63 -30.44 1.56
CA ASN A 2 -5.35 -29.06 1.90
C ASN A 2 -6.67 -28.45 2.45
N PRO A 3 -6.82 -28.22 3.77
CA PRO A 3 -8.08 -27.74 4.36
C PRO A 3 -8.42 -26.30 3.93
N TRP A 4 -7.52 -25.62 3.24
CA TRP A 4 -7.60 -24.21 2.87
C TRP A 4 -8.10 -23.97 1.43
N LEU A 5 -8.72 -24.97 0.79
CA LEU A 5 -9.39 -24.83 -0.53
C LEU A 5 -10.64 -23.92 -0.48
N ASN A 6 -10.80 -23.15 0.59
CA ASN A 6 -11.89 -22.19 0.67
C ASN A 6 -11.53 -20.92 -0.13
N TYR A 7 -12.20 -20.74 -1.26
CA TYR A 7 -12.03 -19.58 -2.13
C TYR A 7 -12.24 -18.24 -1.40
N SER A 8 -13.14 -18.22 -0.39
CA SER A 8 -13.40 -17.02 0.41
C SER A 8 -12.18 -16.58 1.22
N VAL A 9 -11.41 -17.53 1.80
CA VAL A 9 -10.18 -17.23 2.54
C VAL A 9 -9.17 -16.56 1.63
N TYR A 10 -8.97 -17.14 0.46
CA TYR A 10 -8.04 -16.61 -0.52
C TYR A 10 -8.47 -15.21 -1.00
N LEU A 11 -9.73 -15.08 -1.39
CA LEU A 11 -10.25 -13.83 -1.96
C LEU A 11 -10.22 -12.67 -0.95
N CYS A 12 -10.67 -12.90 0.29
CA CYS A 12 -10.66 -11.85 1.30
C CYS A 12 -9.24 -11.36 1.63
N ASN A 13 -8.28 -12.28 1.79
CA ASN A 13 -6.91 -11.93 2.14
C ASN A 13 -6.12 -11.25 1.02
N THR A 14 -6.60 -11.30 -0.22
CA THR A 14 -5.96 -10.66 -1.37
C THR A 14 -6.69 -9.41 -1.83
N LEU A 15 -8.03 -9.49 -1.93
CA LEU A 15 -8.85 -8.39 -2.45
C LEU A 15 -8.90 -7.21 -1.48
N ILE A 16 -9.14 -7.47 -0.18
CA ILE A 16 -9.33 -6.39 0.80
C ILE A 16 -8.07 -5.52 0.95
N PRO A 17 -6.86 -6.07 1.12
CA PRO A 17 -5.64 -5.26 1.14
C PRO A 17 -5.40 -4.49 -0.15
N GLY A 18 -5.76 -5.07 -1.29
CA GLY A 18 -5.64 -4.40 -2.58
C GLY A 18 -6.60 -3.22 -2.74
N VAL A 19 -7.86 -3.37 -2.32
CA VAL A 19 -8.84 -2.25 -2.29
C VAL A 19 -8.38 -1.18 -1.31
N LEU A 20 -7.89 -1.57 -0.12
CA LEU A 20 -7.34 -0.65 0.85
C LEU A 20 -6.19 0.17 0.25
N MET A 21 -5.24 -0.49 -0.42
CA MET A 21 -4.13 0.16 -1.12
C MET A 21 -4.62 1.15 -2.18
N LEU A 22 -5.60 0.76 -3.01
CA LEU A 22 -6.19 1.63 -4.02
C LEU A 22 -6.80 2.89 -3.39
N LEU A 23 -7.58 2.73 -2.32
CA LEU A 23 -8.18 3.85 -1.60
C LEU A 23 -7.10 4.78 -1.01
N ILE A 24 -6.02 4.22 -0.47
CA ILE A 24 -4.89 5.00 0.05
C ILE A 24 -4.25 5.82 -1.07
N PHE A 25 -4.01 5.24 -2.26
CA PHE A 25 -3.50 5.98 -3.41
C PHE A 25 -4.42 7.16 -3.76
N MET A 26 -5.72 6.89 -3.92
CA MET A 26 -6.70 7.89 -4.30
C MET A 26 -6.80 9.03 -3.27
N VAL A 27 -6.92 8.69 -1.98
CA VAL A 27 -7.05 9.68 -0.91
C VAL A 27 -5.77 10.51 -0.76
N THR A 28 -4.59 9.88 -0.87
CA THR A 28 -3.31 10.60 -0.79
C THR A 28 -3.14 11.57 -1.95
N VAL A 29 -3.38 11.11 -3.18
CA VAL A 29 -3.31 11.96 -4.38
C VAL A 29 -4.35 13.07 -4.32
N TYR A 30 -5.57 12.78 -3.90
CA TYR A 30 -6.63 13.78 -3.75
C TYR A 30 -6.27 14.84 -2.72
N SER A 31 -5.83 14.41 -1.55
CA SER A 31 -5.49 15.29 -0.42
C SER A 31 -4.42 16.32 -0.80
N ILE A 32 -3.38 15.90 -1.51
CA ILE A 32 -2.31 16.80 -1.96
C ILE A 32 -2.73 17.56 -3.21
N GLY A 33 -3.41 16.89 -4.14
CA GLY A 33 -3.80 17.46 -5.43
C GLY A 33 -4.81 18.60 -5.32
N VAL A 34 -5.66 18.63 -4.28
CA VAL A 34 -6.58 19.73 -4.00
C VAL A 34 -5.82 21.01 -3.71
N GLU A 35 -4.74 20.96 -2.91
CA GLU A 35 -3.90 22.15 -2.62
C GLU A 35 -3.27 22.74 -3.87
N ILE A 36 -2.88 21.88 -4.82
CA ILE A 36 -2.32 22.30 -6.09
C ILE A 36 -3.40 22.93 -6.97
N LYS A 37 -4.58 22.28 -7.03
CA LYS A 37 -5.72 22.74 -7.84
C LYS A 37 -6.24 24.10 -7.37
N ASP A 38 -6.44 24.27 -6.07
CA ASP A 38 -7.03 25.46 -5.48
C ASP A 38 -5.99 26.58 -5.22
N ARG A 39 -4.70 26.33 -5.59
CA ARG A 39 -3.56 27.25 -5.43
C ARG A 39 -3.26 27.61 -3.97
N THR A 40 -3.70 26.79 -3.02
CA THR A 40 -3.48 26.97 -1.57
C THR A 40 -2.16 26.37 -1.09
N ALA A 41 -1.38 25.75 -1.98
CA ALA A 41 -0.12 25.07 -1.65
C ALA A 41 0.88 25.99 -0.91
N ARG A 42 0.93 27.29 -1.25
CA ARG A 42 1.82 28.25 -0.58
C ARG A 42 1.39 28.54 0.86
N GLU A 43 0.09 28.65 1.12
CA GLU A 43 -0.46 28.87 2.47
C GLU A 43 -0.23 27.62 3.34
N TRP A 44 -0.48 26.46 2.77
CA TRP A 44 -0.22 25.17 3.39
C TRP A 44 1.27 25.00 3.80
N LEU A 45 2.21 25.38 2.92
CA LEU A 45 3.63 25.37 3.24
C LEU A 45 4.00 26.40 4.33
N ARG A 46 3.42 27.59 4.32
CA ARG A 46 3.66 28.61 5.35
C ARG A 46 3.23 28.13 6.74
N MET A 47 2.10 27.45 6.87
CA MET A 47 1.63 26.87 8.14
C MET A 47 2.60 25.81 8.70
N SER A 48 3.41 25.21 7.85
CA SER A 48 4.39 24.17 8.19
C SER A 48 5.83 24.68 8.26
N ASN A 49 6.00 25.96 8.58
CA ASN A 49 7.33 26.59 8.66
C ASN A 49 8.17 26.44 7.36
N ASN A 50 7.51 26.46 6.20
CA ASN A 50 8.11 26.23 4.87
C ASN A 50 8.78 24.84 4.70
N SER A 51 8.49 23.88 5.59
CA SER A 51 8.98 22.50 5.47
C SER A 51 7.92 21.62 4.82
N ILE A 52 8.20 21.15 3.61
CA ILE A 52 7.31 20.26 2.86
C ILE A 52 7.09 18.91 3.59
N TYR A 53 8.11 18.43 4.32
CA TYR A 53 8.00 17.17 5.07
C TYR A 53 7.01 17.29 6.22
N ILE A 54 7.05 18.41 6.97
CA ILE A 54 6.11 18.68 8.06
C ILE A 54 4.70 18.86 7.51
N ALA A 55 4.58 19.57 6.39
CA ALA A 55 3.31 19.77 5.70
C ALA A 55 2.67 18.44 5.28
N LEU A 56 3.44 17.57 4.62
CA LEU A 56 2.97 16.24 4.20
C LEU A 56 2.64 15.35 5.40
N ALA A 57 3.52 15.30 6.41
CA ALA A 57 3.28 14.50 7.60
C ALA A 57 2.00 14.94 8.33
N GLY A 58 1.82 16.24 8.57
CA GLY A 58 0.63 16.77 9.22
C GLY A 58 -0.66 16.47 8.47
N LYS A 59 -0.62 16.48 7.14
CA LYS A 59 -1.78 16.22 6.29
C LYS A 59 -2.09 14.73 6.13
N LEU A 60 -1.06 13.89 6.04
CA LEU A 60 -1.24 12.45 5.80
C LEU A 60 -1.37 11.62 7.07
N LEU A 61 -0.85 12.09 8.21
CA LEU A 61 -0.92 11.36 9.47
C LEU A 61 -2.36 10.99 9.88
N PRO A 62 -3.37 11.87 9.81
CA PRO A 62 -4.76 11.49 10.09
C PRO A 62 -5.25 10.36 9.18
N HIS A 63 -4.93 10.41 7.90
CA HIS A 63 -5.29 9.36 6.94
C HIS A 63 -4.57 8.04 7.26
N THR A 64 -3.28 8.11 7.65
CA THR A 64 -2.51 6.93 8.10
C THR A 64 -3.21 6.23 9.26
N VAL A 65 -3.61 7.01 10.28
CA VAL A 65 -4.30 6.47 11.47
C VAL A 65 -5.61 5.80 11.08
N VAL A 66 -6.43 6.46 10.25
CA VAL A 66 -7.72 5.90 9.80
C VAL A 66 -7.51 4.60 9.03
N PHE A 67 -6.63 4.58 8.03
CA PHE A 67 -6.38 3.39 7.22
C PHE A 67 -5.72 2.27 8.03
N PHE A 68 -4.88 2.61 8.99
CA PHE A 68 -4.28 1.62 9.88
C PHE A 68 -5.32 0.99 10.81
N ILE A 69 -6.23 1.79 11.38
CA ILE A 69 -7.36 1.27 12.19
C ILE A 69 -8.23 0.35 11.34
N MET A 70 -8.56 0.74 10.10
CA MET A 70 -9.30 -0.13 9.17
C MET A 70 -8.53 -1.43 8.90
N GLY A 71 -7.22 -1.36 8.75
CA GLY A 71 -6.35 -2.53 8.57
C GLY A 71 -6.31 -3.44 9.80
N ILE A 72 -6.25 -2.88 11.00
CA ILE A 72 -6.35 -3.66 12.26
C ILE A 72 -7.72 -4.34 12.34
N PHE A 73 -8.81 -3.60 12.11
CA PHE A 73 -10.16 -4.14 12.14
C PHE A 73 -10.30 -5.31 11.15
N TYR A 74 -9.83 -5.15 9.93
CA TYR A 74 -9.80 -6.18 8.92
C TYR A 74 -9.04 -7.44 9.39
N ASN A 75 -7.82 -7.29 9.91
CA ASN A 75 -7.02 -8.43 10.39
C ASN A 75 -7.68 -9.13 11.58
N VAL A 76 -8.19 -8.38 12.56
CA VAL A 76 -8.88 -8.95 13.73
C VAL A 76 -10.16 -9.66 13.30
N TYR A 77 -10.91 -9.09 12.36
CA TYR A 77 -12.13 -9.71 11.85
C TYR A 77 -11.85 -11.04 11.13
N LEU A 78 -10.87 -11.08 10.23
CA LEU A 78 -10.54 -12.30 9.47
C LEU A 78 -9.92 -13.39 10.36
N TYR A 79 -8.90 -13.03 11.13
CA TYR A 79 -8.12 -14.01 11.88
C TYR A 79 -8.70 -14.29 13.26
N GLY A 80 -9.31 -13.27 13.92
CA GLY A 80 -9.89 -13.42 15.24
C GLY A 80 -11.33 -13.94 15.21
N PHE A 81 -12.18 -13.39 14.34
CA PHE A 81 -13.61 -13.74 14.32
C PHE A 81 -13.95 -14.86 13.33
N LEU A 82 -13.45 -14.80 12.10
CA LEU A 82 -13.68 -15.82 11.08
C LEU A 82 -12.73 -17.01 11.20
N HIS A 83 -11.76 -16.96 12.12
CA HIS A 83 -10.76 -18.01 12.35
C HIS A 83 -10.04 -18.45 11.06
N PHE A 84 -9.70 -17.51 10.18
CA PHE A 84 -8.90 -17.80 9.01
C PHE A 84 -7.48 -18.24 9.43
N PRO A 85 -6.79 -19.06 8.63
CA PRO A 85 -5.46 -19.54 8.97
C PRO A 85 -4.49 -18.38 9.12
N CYS A 86 -3.85 -18.32 10.28
CA CYS A 86 -2.80 -17.35 10.58
C CYS A 86 -1.76 -18.03 11.50
N ASN A 87 -0.91 -18.87 10.87
CA ASN A 87 0.02 -19.72 11.59
C ASN A 87 1.12 -18.93 12.33
N SER A 88 1.46 -17.74 11.86
CA SER A 88 2.46 -16.85 12.50
C SER A 88 1.87 -15.95 13.60
N GLY A 89 0.54 -15.98 13.80
CA GLY A 89 -0.16 -15.05 14.69
C GLY A 89 -0.53 -13.72 14.02
N ILE A 90 -1.39 -12.94 14.71
CA ILE A 90 -1.98 -11.70 14.16
C ILE A 90 -0.97 -10.55 14.10
N PHE A 91 -0.02 -10.47 15.04
CA PHE A 91 0.92 -9.35 15.14
C PHE A 91 1.77 -9.12 13.89
N PRO A 92 2.40 -10.14 13.28
CA PRO A 92 3.14 -9.97 12.03
C PRO A 92 2.28 -9.42 10.89
N MET A 93 1.01 -9.83 10.82
CA MET A 93 0.09 -9.37 9.79
C MET A 93 -0.36 -7.91 10.00
N ILE A 94 -0.55 -7.49 11.26
CA ILE A 94 -0.81 -6.08 11.59
C ILE A 94 0.39 -5.22 11.21
N PHE A 95 1.62 -5.69 11.50
CA PHE A 95 2.83 -4.98 11.12
C PHE A 95 3.00 -4.89 9.59
N ALA A 96 2.74 -5.97 8.87
CA ALA A 96 2.74 -5.98 7.41
C ALA A 96 1.71 -4.99 6.83
N THR A 97 0.53 -4.92 7.45
CA THR A 97 -0.52 -3.96 7.05
C THR A 97 -0.09 -2.52 7.28
N LEU A 98 0.58 -2.21 8.39
CA LEU A 98 1.16 -0.88 8.63
C LEU A 98 2.17 -0.51 7.54
N CYS A 99 3.08 -1.44 7.21
CA CYS A 99 4.05 -1.25 6.15
C CYS A 99 3.37 -1.02 4.79
N LEU A 100 2.30 -1.76 4.48
CA LEU A 100 1.51 -1.56 3.25
C LEU A 100 0.86 -0.17 3.22
N VAL A 101 0.25 0.29 4.32
CA VAL A 101 -0.39 1.61 4.41
C VAL A 101 0.64 2.71 4.14
N LEU A 102 1.78 2.67 4.81
CA LEU A 102 2.85 3.68 4.65
C LEU A 102 3.46 3.64 3.24
N ALA A 103 3.78 2.45 2.71
CA ALA A 103 4.31 2.30 1.36
C ALA A 103 3.32 2.82 0.31
N SER A 104 2.03 2.55 0.48
CA SER A 104 0.98 3.03 -0.42
C SER A 104 0.83 4.55 -0.39
N GLN A 105 0.88 5.17 0.78
CA GLN A 105 0.87 6.63 0.89
C GLN A 105 2.09 7.25 0.21
N CYS A 106 3.26 6.67 0.41
CA CYS A 106 4.48 7.12 -0.24
C CYS A 106 4.40 7.01 -1.77
N CYS A 107 3.83 5.93 -2.30
CA CYS A 107 3.55 5.82 -3.74
C CYS A 107 2.57 6.91 -4.21
N GLY A 108 1.52 7.20 -3.44
CA GLY A 108 0.57 8.28 -3.75
C GLY A 108 1.24 9.66 -3.83
N ILE A 109 2.19 9.97 -2.93
CA ILE A 109 3.00 11.19 -2.99
C ILE A 109 3.81 11.24 -4.29
N VAL A 110 4.44 10.13 -4.69
CA VAL A 110 5.21 10.04 -5.93
C VAL A 110 4.31 10.27 -7.15
N MET A 111 3.11 9.71 -7.16
CA MET A 111 2.16 9.86 -8.26
C MET A 111 1.77 11.32 -8.47
N ILE A 112 1.40 12.04 -7.42
CA ILE A 112 1.03 13.45 -7.54
C ILE A 112 2.25 14.36 -7.78
N GLY A 113 3.41 14.00 -7.28
CA GLY A 113 4.64 14.75 -7.48
C GLY A 113 5.21 14.61 -8.91
N THR A 114 4.90 13.51 -9.60
CA THR A 114 5.26 13.32 -11.02
C THR A 114 4.23 13.94 -11.96
N LEU A 115 2.96 13.88 -11.60
CA LEU A 115 1.83 14.39 -12.36
C LEU A 115 1.08 15.46 -11.53
N PRO A 116 1.57 16.71 -11.46
CA PRO A 116 1.08 17.72 -10.50
C PRO A 116 -0.26 18.33 -10.91
N THR A 117 -1.18 17.53 -11.41
CA THR A 117 -2.57 17.90 -11.69
C THR A 117 -3.51 16.88 -11.05
N LEU A 118 -4.51 17.35 -10.31
CA LEU A 118 -5.44 16.49 -9.58
C LEU A 118 -6.07 15.42 -10.48
N ARG A 119 -6.50 15.80 -11.69
CA ARG A 119 -7.16 14.88 -12.62
C ARG A 119 -6.22 13.76 -13.08
N LEU A 120 -5.02 14.11 -13.56
CA LEU A 120 -4.05 13.12 -14.04
C LEU A 120 -3.53 12.25 -12.90
N GLY A 121 -3.26 12.84 -11.73
CA GLY A 121 -2.84 12.10 -10.54
C GLY A 121 -3.85 11.05 -10.12
N LEU A 122 -5.15 11.39 -10.07
CA LEU A 122 -6.21 10.44 -9.73
C LEU A 122 -6.37 9.35 -10.80
N SER A 123 -6.33 9.71 -12.08
CA SER A 123 -6.41 8.73 -13.17
C SER A 123 -5.24 7.75 -13.14
N PHE A 124 -4.04 8.25 -12.87
CA PHE A 124 -2.85 7.41 -12.74
C PHE A 124 -2.91 6.51 -11.51
N ALA A 125 -3.34 7.04 -10.36
CA ALA A 125 -3.50 6.28 -9.12
C ALA A 125 -4.52 5.14 -9.27
N SER A 126 -5.67 5.40 -9.91
CA SER A 126 -6.68 4.37 -10.17
C SER A 126 -6.18 3.31 -11.13
N LEU A 127 -5.55 3.70 -12.24
CA LEU A 127 -4.98 2.78 -13.21
C LEU A 127 -3.90 1.90 -12.57
N TRP A 128 -2.96 2.51 -11.84
CA TRP A 128 -1.87 1.81 -11.15
C TRP A 128 -2.39 0.82 -10.11
N GLY A 129 -3.41 1.23 -9.34
CA GLY A 129 -4.08 0.37 -8.38
C GLY A 129 -4.74 -0.85 -9.03
N VAL A 130 -5.49 -0.65 -10.12
CA VAL A 130 -6.15 -1.74 -10.86
C VAL A 130 -5.14 -2.70 -11.50
N ILE A 131 -4.08 -2.18 -12.11
CA ILE A 131 -3.02 -3.01 -12.69
C ILE A 131 -2.33 -3.85 -11.62
N SER A 132 -2.15 -3.30 -10.41
CA SER A 132 -1.52 -4.03 -9.31
C SER A 132 -2.30 -5.28 -8.93
N PHE A 133 -3.63 -5.29 -9.02
CA PHE A 133 -4.45 -6.49 -8.80
C PHE A 133 -4.15 -7.61 -9.79
N SER A 134 -3.96 -7.27 -11.04
CA SER A 134 -3.75 -8.26 -12.10
C SER A 134 -2.33 -8.85 -12.07
N ILE A 135 -1.33 -8.03 -11.70
CA ILE A 135 0.09 -8.39 -11.85
C ILE A 135 0.74 -8.82 -10.53
N SER A 136 0.14 -8.53 -9.37
CA SER A 136 0.73 -8.85 -8.05
C SER A 136 0.88 -10.35 -7.77
N GLY A 137 0.30 -11.23 -8.58
CA GLY A 137 0.53 -12.67 -8.51
C GLY A 137 -0.54 -13.46 -7.78
N PHE A 138 -1.61 -12.82 -7.31
CA PHE A 138 -2.73 -13.54 -6.71
C PHE A 138 -3.80 -13.95 -7.72
N SER A 139 -4.01 -13.18 -8.79
CA SER A 139 -4.95 -13.57 -9.86
C SER A 139 -4.35 -14.61 -10.80
N PHE A 140 -3.05 -14.50 -11.09
CA PHE A 140 -2.33 -15.39 -11.98
C PHE A 140 -0.91 -15.63 -11.46
N PRO A 141 -0.38 -16.88 -11.44
CA PRO A 141 0.95 -17.17 -10.96
C PRO A 141 2.02 -16.39 -11.71
N VAL A 142 2.84 -15.61 -10.99
CA VAL A 142 3.85 -14.75 -11.62
C VAL A 142 4.87 -15.55 -12.43
N MET A 143 5.18 -16.78 -12.00
CA MET A 143 6.11 -17.65 -12.75
C MET A 143 5.62 -18.01 -14.16
N ALA A 144 4.31 -17.95 -14.39
CA ALA A 144 3.71 -18.21 -15.70
C ALA A 144 3.53 -16.93 -16.55
N MET A 145 3.90 -15.75 -16.00
CA MET A 145 3.86 -14.48 -16.72
C MET A 145 5.11 -14.29 -17.57
N HIS A 146 5.00 -13.44 -18.60
CA HIS A 146 6.17 -13.01 -19.36
C HIS A 146 7.21 -12.30 -18.47
N PRO A 147 8.54 -12.47 -18.69
CA PRO A 147 9.60 -11.91 -17.82
C PRO A 147 9.46 -10.40 -17.53
N VAL A 148 8.99 -9.63 -18.51
CA VAL A 148 8.74 -8.19 -18.34
C VAL A 148 7.66 -7.94 -17.29
N LEU A 149 6.56 -8.73 -17.29
CA LEU A 149 5.49 -8.61 -16.30
C LEU A 149 5.94 -9.08 -14.91
N GLN A 150 6.82 -10.09 -14.86
CA GLN A 150 7.45 -10.51 -13.59
C GLN A 150 8.28 -9.40 -12.97
N ALA A 151 9.09 -8.70 -13.77
CA ALA A 151 9.86 -7.55 -13.31
C ALA A 151 8.94 -6.40 -12.85
N LEU A 152 7.91 -6.08 -13.65
CA LEU A 152 6.94 -5.04 -13.35
C LEU A 152 6.17 -5.33 -12.05
N SER A 153 5.86 -6.61 -11.77
CA SER A 153 5.13 -6.99 -10.56
C SER A 153 5.81 -6.53 -9.27
N ASN A 154 7.15 -6.45 -9.25
CA ASN A 154 7.91 -6.00 -8.10
C ASN A 154 7.78 -4.49 -7.81
N LEU A 155 7.21 -3.71 -8.73
CA LEU A 155 6.94 -2.28 -8.55
C LEU A 155 5.64 -2.01 -7.78
N PHE A 156 4.93 -3.04 -7.37
CA PHE A 156 3.67 -2.89 -6.63
C PHE A 156 3.84 -3.29 -5.15
N PRO A 157 3.53 -2.39 -4.20
CA PRO A 157 3.57 -2.72 -2.77
C PRO A 157 2.68 -3.92 -2.41
N LEU A 158 1.55 -4.08 -3.11
CA LEU A 158 0.60 -5.17 -2.90
C LEU A 158 1.24 -6.55 -3.09
N ARG A 159 2.15 -6.69 -4.05
CA ARG A 159 2.87 -7.95 -4.27
C ARG A 159 3.69 -8.37 -3.07
N HIS A 160 4.45 -7.45 -2.49
CA HIS A 160 5.29 -7.73 -1.33
C HIS A 160 4.45 -8.06 -0.10
N TYR A 161 3.33 -7.34 0.09
CA TYR A 161 2.37 -7.69 1.14
C TYR A 161 1.78 -9.10 0.92
N PHE A 162 1.41 -9.45 -0.31
CA PHE A 162 0.88 -10.77 -0.63
C PHE A 162 1.90 -11.89 -0.36
N LEU A 163 3.18 -11.68 -0.68
CA LEU A 163 4.24 -12.64 -0.37
C LEU A 163 4.44 -12.79 1.15
N ILE A 164 4.39 -11.69 1.92
CA ILE A 164 4.42 -11.74 3.39
C ILE A 164 3.22 -12.54 3.92
N TYR A 165 2.03 -12.31 3.38
CA TYR A 165 0.84 -13.08 3.75
C TYR A 165 1.01 -14.57 3.50
N VAL A 166 1.50 -14.98 2.33
CA VAL A 166 1.74 -16.39 2.00
C VAL A 166 2.77 -17.01 2.92
N ASP A 167 3.88 -16.32 3.16
CA ASP A 167 4.96 -16.83 4.00
C ASP A 167 4.54 -16.96 5.47
N GLN A 168 3.92 -15.94 6.01
CA GLN A 168 3.63 -15.85 7.45
C GLN A 168 2.27 -16.46 7.81
N ALA A 169 1.19 -15.98 7.17
CA ALA A 169 -0.14 -16.44 7.55
C ALA A 169 -0.41 -17.88 7.11
N LEU A 170 -0.04 -18.27 5.89
CA LEU A 170 -0.30 -19.60 5.36
C LEU A 170 0.77 -20.62 5.78
N ASN A 171 2.05 -20.30 5.58
CA ASN A 171 3.16 -21.21 5.81
C ASN A 171 3.71 -21.17 7.24
N GLY A 172 3.39 -20.13 8.03
CA GLY A 172 3.88 -19.98 9.40
C GLY A 172 5.38 -19.69 9.51
N TYR A 173 6.02 -19.18 8.44
CA TYR A 173 7.42 -18.83 8.48
C TYR A 173 7.66 -17.61 9.38
N SER A 174 8.85 -17.54 9.98
CA SER A 174 9.25 -16.40 10.80
C SER A 174 9.41 -15.12 9.96
N MET A 175 9.29 -13.96 10.62
CA MET A 175 9.52 -12.64 9.96
C MET A 175 10.88 -12.56 9.28
N ALA A 176 11.90 -13.26 9.79
CA ALA A 176 13.24 -13.30 9.21
C ALA A 176 13.26 -13.89 7.79
N TYR A 177 12.36 -14.83 7.48
CA TYR A 177 12.26 -15.42 6.14
C TYR A 177 11.69 -14.41 5.12
N SER A 178 10.69 -13.63 5.53
CA SER A 178 10.05 -12.61 4.67
C SER A 178 10.78 -11.26 4.67
N TRP A 179 12.01 -11.19 5.19
CA TRP A 179 12.77 -9.95 5.35
C TRP A 179 12.92 -9.17 4.04
N SER A 180 13.17 -9.86 2.94
CA SER A 180 13.30 -9.23 1.61
C SER A 180 12.04 -8.46 1.19
N ASN A 181 10.85 -8.98 1.51
CA ASN A 181 9.59 -8.34 1.19
C ASN A 181 9.32 -7.12 2.09
N TYR A 182 9.70 -7.19 3.37
CA TYR A 182 9.65 -6.03 4.25
C TYR A 182 10.63 -4.94 3.81
N MET A 183 11.85 -5.31 3.40
CA MET A 183 12.82 -4.35 2.85
C MET A 183 12.29 -3.68 1.58
N ALA A 184 11.63 -4.40 0.70
CA ALA A 184 11.00 -3.81 -0.47
C ALA A 184 9.93 -2.77 -0.07
N LEU A 185 9.07 -3.06 0.91
CA LEU A 185 8.10 -2.08 1.41
C LEU A 185 8.78 -0.84 2.01
N LEU A 186 9.90 -1.00 2.73
CA LEU A 186 10.68 0.12 3.24
C LEU A 186 11.31 0.96 2.12
N ILE A 187 11.76 0.33 1.02
CA ILE A 187 12.26 1.06 -0.15
C ILE A 187 11.15 1.93 -0.75
N PHE A 188 9.90 1.44 -0.83
CA PHE A 188 8.77 2.27 -1.27
C PHE A 188 8.57 3.49 -0.37
N MET A 189 8.81 3.37 0.93
CA MET A 189 8.70 4.52 1.85
C MET A 189 9.79 5.58 1.62
N MET A 190 10.91 5.22 0.99
CA MET A 190 11.98 6.17 0.65
C MET A 190 11.74 6.93 -0.68
N LEU A 191 10.84 6.45 -1.55
CA LEU A 191 10.58 7.05 -2.86
C LEU A 191 10.17 8.54 -2.81
N PRO A 192 9.36 9.02 -1.84
CA PRO A 192 8.98 10.42 -1.78
C PRO A 192 10.17 11.37 -1.70
N PHE A 193 11.28 10.98 -1.06
CA PHE A 193 12.45 11.84 -0.92
C PHE A 193 13.00 12.34 -2.27
N PHE A 194 12.86 11.54 -3.33
CA PHE A 194 13.32 11.91 -4.67
C PHE A 194 12.37 12.86 -5.41
N VAL A 195 11.09 12.89 -5.01
CA VAL A 195 10.05 13.61 -5.77
C VAL A 195 9.52 14.84 -5.02
N VAL A 196 9.66 14.88 -3.69
CA VAL A 196 9.14 15.95 -2.84
C VAL A 196 9.66 17.33 -3.23
N HIS A 197 10.89 17.43 -3.77
CA HIS A 197 11.44 18.69 -4.29
C HIS A 197 10.59 19.32 -5.40
N ARG A 198 9.83 18.53 -6.15
CA ARG A 198 8.95 19.01 -7.22
C ARG A 198 7.62 19.57 -6.71
N LEU A 199 7.25 19.25 -5.45
CA LEU A 199 6.04 19.75 -4.81
C LEU A 199 6.26 21.07 -4.05
N LYS A 200 7.49 21.56 -3.99
CA LYS A 200 7.89 22.82 -3.37
C LYS A 200 7.86 23.98 -4.38
#